data_a3619b07517259c877f485277dc40291
#
_entry.id   a3619b07517259c877f485277dc40291
#
_cell.length_a   1.000
_cell.length_b   1.000
_cell.length_c   1.000
_cell.angle_alpha   90.00
_cell.angle_beta   90.00
_cell.angle_gamma   90.00
#
_symmetry.space_group_name_H-M   'P 1'
#
loop_
_entity.id
_entity.type
_entity.pdbx_description
1 polymer ?
#
loop_
_entity_poly.entity_id
_entity_poly.type
_entity_poly.pdbx_seq_one_letter_code
_entity_poly.pdbx_strand_id
1 'polypeptide(L)'
;MKSVYEECPVYGKGLITLRKTNNEDLEELLECYSDEKAVPLFNSDNCNGDNFNYTTIERMRQAIEFWEVSYKNEEFVRWTIILKGMNKKIGTIEMFHRNADDEFNHYGILRIDLQSKYEIQSIIEDILAISNEYFFEAFEVKGILTKAIQKAEERICALKKAGFKPVYKKVMGYDDYYCREI
;
A
#
# COMPACT_ATOMS: atom_id res chain seq x y z
N MET A 1 -13.67 18.21 5.61
CA MET A 1 -13.83 16.95 4.84
C MET A 1 -14.20 15.84 5.82
N LYS A 2 -14.96 14.79 5.42
CA LYS A 2 -15.18 13.63 6.29
C LYS A 2 -13.87 12.88 6.45
N SER A 3 -13.61 12.28 7.62
CA SER A 3 -12.45 11.41 7.83
C SER A 3 -12.49 10.24 6.84
N VAL A 4 -11.33 9.77 6.39
CA VAL A 4 -11.18 8.58 5.56
C VAL A 4 -11.73 7.32 6.24
N TYR A 5 -11.89 7.35 7.57
CA TYR A 5 -12.47 6.29 8.38
C TYR A 5 -14.00 6.40 8.56
N GLU A 6 -14.60 7.59 8.41
CA GLU A 6 -16.06 7.75 8.40
C GLU A 6 -16.67 7.24 7.10
N GLU A 7 -16.01 7.55 5.98
CA GLU A 7 -16.43 7.10 4.65
C GLU A 7 -15.18 6.86 3.80
N CYS A 8 -14.86 5.58 3.54
CA CYS A 8 -13.71 5.21 2.74
C CYS A 8 -13.92 5.63 1.28
N PRO A 9 -13.17 6.61 0.77
CA PRO A 9 -13.37 7.12 -0.58
C PRO A 9 -12.92 6.09 -1.63
N VAL A 10 -13.55 6.17 -2.81
CA VAL A 10 -13.10 5.48 -4.02
C VAL A 10 -12.27 6.47 -4.82
N TYR A 11 -11.04 6.09 -5.17
CA TYR A 11 -10.16 6.91 -5.99
C TYR A 11 -9.96 6.29 -7.38
N GLY A 12 -9.64 7.11 -8.38
CA GLY A 12 -9.34 6.64 -9.71
C GLY A 12 -8.35 7.53 -10.44
N LYS A 13 -7.31 6.91 -11.03
CA LYS A 13 -6.31 7.59 -11.87
C LYS A 13 -5.84 6.63 -12.96
N GLY A 14 -5.69 7.12 -14.20
CA GLY A 14 -5.22 6.32 -15.30
C GLY A 14 -5.99 4.98 -15.42
N LEU A 15 -5.27 3.89 -15.37
CA LEU A 15 -5.81 2.52 -15.47
C LEU A 15 -6.32 1.97 -14.12
N ILE A 16 -6.14 2.69 -13.00
CA ILE A 16 -6.36 2.18 -11.66
C ILE A 16 -7.62 2.77 -11.02
N THR A 17 -8.33 1.93 -10.28
CA THR A 17 -9.32 2.32 -9.28
C THR A 17 -8.92 1.71 -7.93
N LEU A 18 -9.05 2.49 -6.87
CA LEU A 18 -8.90 2.06 -5.47
C LEU A 18 -10.27 2.05 -4.82
N ARG A 19 -10.67 0.93 -4.25
CA ARG A 19 -11.92 0.76 -3.48
C ARG A 19 -11.59 0.00 -2.20
N LYS A 20 -12.24 0.36 -1.09
CA LYS A 20 -12.02 -0.36 0.18
C LYS A 20 -12.12 -1.87 -0.04
N THR A 21 -11.13 -2.60 0.48
CA THR A 21 -11.06 -4.07 0.38
C THR A 21 -12.23 -4.71 1.11
N ASN A 22 -12.81 -5.74 0.53
CA ASN A 22 -13.87 -6.54 1.14
C ASN A 22 -13.77 -8.03 0.73
N ASN A 23 -14.68 -8.86 1.23
CA ASN A 23 -14.65 -10.31 0.99
C ASN A 23 -14.92 -10.72 -0.48
N GLU A 24 -15.44 -9.84 -1.33
CA GLU A 24 -15.59 -10.10 -2.76
C GLU A 24 -14.25 -10.12 -3.51
N ASP A 25 -13.20 -9.63 -2.87
CA ASP A 25 -11.85 -9.57 -3.44
C ASP A 25 -11.03 -10.84 -3.15
N LEU A 26 -11.55 -11.73 -2.31
CA LEU A 26 -10.85 -12.84 -1.67
C LEU A 26 -10.03 -13.71 -2.64
N GLU A 27 -10.65 -14.19 -3.73
CA GLU A 27 -10.02 -15.11 -4.67
C GLU A 27 -8.88 -14.44 -5.45
N GLU A 28 -9.12 -13.22 -5.95
CA GLU A 28 -8.13 -12.50 -6.75
C GLU A 28 -7.00 -11.94 -5.87
N LEU A 29 -7.28 -11.58 -4.62
CA LEU A 29 -6.23 -11.20 -3.65
C LEU A 29 -5.40 -12.40 -3.21
N LEU A 30 -6.00 -13.61 -3.11
CA LEU A 30 -5.22 -14.81 -2.87
C LEU A 30 -4.18 -15.03 -3.98
N GLU A 31 -4.51 -14.77 -5.25
CA GLU A 31 -3.51 -14.82 -6.34
C GLU A 31 -2.34 -13.85 -6.10
N CYS A 32 -2.58 -12.69 -5.51
CA CYS A 32 -1.53 -11.71 -5.18
C CYS A 32 -0.66 -12.20 -4.02
N TYR A 33 -1.28 -12.60 -2.92
CA TYR A 33 -0.59 -12.92 -1.67
C TYR A 33 0.02 -14.34 -1.64
N SER A 34 -0.32 -15.19 -2.60
CA SER A 34 0.33 -16.49 -2.83
C SER A 34 1.38 -16.46 -3.95
N ASP A 35 1.60 -15.32 -4.59
CA ASP A 35 2.60 -15.16 -5.63
C ASP A 35 4.01 -15.09 -5.03
N GLU A 36 4.74 -16.20 -5.11
CA GLU A 36 6.10 -16.33 -4.55
C GLU A 36 7.09 -15.26 -5.09
N LYS A 37 6.84 -14.70 -6.28
CA LYS A 37 7.67 -13.64 -6.84
C LYS A 37 7.28 -12.26 -6.31
N ALA A 38 6.04 -12.09 -5.88
CA ALA A 38 5.53 -10.83 -5.33
C ALA A 38 5.87 -10.67 -3.84
N VAL A 39 5.75 -11.73 -3.05
CA VAL A 39 5.96 -11.73 -1.59
C VAL A 39 7.25 -11.03 -1.15
N PRO A 40 8.42 -11.24 -1.79
CA PRO A 40 9.65 -10.53 -1.42
C PRO A 40 9.61 -9.01 -1.64
N LEU A 41 8.65 -8.50 -2.41
CA LEU A 41 8.48 -7.08 -2.71
C LEU A 41 7.53 -6.37 -1.74
N PHE A 42 6.79 -7.13 -0.91
CA PHE A 42 5.85 -6.57 0.06
C PHE A 42 6.60 -5.95 1.24
N ASN A 43 6.02 -4.87 1.77
CA ASN A 43 6.52 -4.28 3.00
C ASN A 43 5.81 -4.91 4.21
N SER A 44 6.46 -5.89 4.83
CA SER A 44 5.99 -6.55 6.05
C SER A 44 6.68 -6.05 7.34
N ASP A 45 7.37 -4.93 7.28
CA ASP A 45 8.06 -4.36 8.43
C ASP A 45 7.07 -4.03 9.56
N ASN A 46 7.41 -4.44 10.78
CA ASN A 46 6.57 -4.27 11.99
C ASN A 46 5.18 -4.94 11.92
N CYS A 47 5.04 -6.01 11.15
CA CYS A 47 3.81 -6.81 11.05
C CYS A 47 3.82 -8.06 11.94
N ASN A 48 4.47 -8.01 13.11
CA ASN A 48 4.53 -9.10 14.09
C ASN A 48 5.00 -10.46 13.51
N GLY A 49 5.90 -10.40 12.51
CA GLY A 49 6.43 -11.59 11.83
C GLY A 49 5.56 -12.12 10.68
N ASP A 50 4.42 -11.50 10.39
CA ASP A 50 3.64 -11.82 9.19
C ASP A 50 4.40 -11.29 7.95
N ASN A 51 4.70 -12.18 7.01
CA ASN A 51 5.38 -11.84 5.75
C ASN A 51 4.41 -11.66 4.57
N PHE A 52 3.10 -11.72 4.85
CA PHE A 52 2.01 -11.62 3.87
C PHE A 52 2.00 -12.74 2.80
N ASN A 53 2.67 -13.85 3.07
CA ASN A 53 2.58 -15.03 2.21
C ASN A 53 1.35 -15.87 2.60
N TYR A 54 0.22 -15.61 1.95
CA TYR A 54 -1.05 -16.31 2.22
C TYR A 54 -1.33 -17.28 1.09
N THR A 55 -1.26 -18.57 1.40
CA THR A 55 -1.37 -19.66 0.40
C THR A 55 -2.71 -20.38 0.42
N THR A 56 -3.61 -20.02 1.34
CA THR A 56 -4.93 -20.64 1.47
C THR A 56 -6.04 -19.58 1.52
N ILE A 57 -7.20 -19.97 1.02
CA ILE A 57 -8.39 -19.10 1.01
C ILE A 57 -8.79 -18.70 2.44
N GLU A 58 -8.64 -19.59 3.38
CA GLU A 58 -8.95 -19.35 4.80
C GLU A 58 -8.01 -18.29 5.40
N ARG A 59 -6.70 -18.39 5.14
CA ARG A 59 -5.74 -17.40 5.63
C ARG A 59 -5.97 -16.03 4.99
N MET A 60 -6.31 -15.99 3.70
CA MET A 60 -6.65 -14.74 3.02
C MET A 60 -7.92 -14.11 3.58
N ARG A 61 -8.96 -14.92 3.89
CA ARG A 61 -10.18 -14.45 4.53
C ARG A 61 -9.89 -13.82 5.90
N GLN A 62 -9.10 -14.49 6.74
CA GLN A 62 -8.69 -13.96 8.04
C GLN A 62 -7.94 -12.63 7.91
N ALA A 63 -7.11 -12.46 6.88
CA ALA A 63 -6.44 -11.20 6.63
C ALA A 63 -7.44 -10.08 6.27
N ILE A 64 -8.39 -10.34 5.38
CA ILE A 64 -9.42 -9.36 5.01
C ILE A 64 -10.29 -8.98 6.23
N GLU A 65 -10.67 -9.95 7.07
CA GLU A 65 -11.43 -9.71 8.31
C GLU A 65 -10.62 -8.86 9.29
N PHE A 66 -9.33 -9.15 9.45
CA PHE A 66 -8.42 -8.32 10.26
C PHE A 66 -8.34 -6.88 9.73
N TRP A 67 -8.20 -6.68 8.42
CA TRP A 67 -8.14 -5.35 7.80
C TRP A 67 -9.46 -4.57 7.98
N GLU A 68 -10.59 -5.26 7.95
CA GLU A 68 -11.90 -4.63 8.24
C GLU A 68 -12.01 -4.19 9.71
N VAL A 69 -11.51 -4.99 10.65
CA VAL A 69 -11.46 -4.63 12.08
C VAL A 69 -10.53 -3.44 12.29
N SER A 70 -9.32 -3.47 11.71
CA SER A 70 -8.35 -2.38 11.80
C SER A 70 -8.89 -1.07 11.20
N TYR A 71 -9.65 -1.14 10.10
CA TYR A 71 -10.33 0.03 9.55
C TYR A 71 -11.36 0.62 10.53
N LYS A 72 -12.18 -0.23 11.16
CA LYS A 72 -13.17 0.21 12.17
C LYS A 72 -12.53 0.81 13.42
N ASN A 73 -11.32 0.36 13.75
CA ASN A 73 -10.52 0.90 14.86
C ASN A 73 -9.69 2.13 14.45
N GLU A 74 -9.81 2.60 13.19
CA GLU A 74 -9.04 3.72 12.66
C GLU A 74 -7.51 3.51 12.67
N GLU A 75 -7.06 2.24 12.58
CA GLU A 75 -5.64 1.90 12.60
C GLU A 75 -4.98 2.12 11.23
N PHE A 76 -5.62 1.68 10.15
CA PHE A 76 -5.20 1.91 8.76
C PHE A 76 -6.37 1.72 7.78
N VAL A 77 -6.18 2.21 6.58
CA VAL A 77 -7.09 1.95 5.46
C VAL A 77 -6.38 1.08 4.44
N ARG A 78 -7.06 0.02 3.99
CA ARG A 78 -6.58 -0.82 2.88
C ARG A 78 -7.58 -0.83 1.74
N TRP A 79 -7.11 -0.44 0.57
CA TRP A 79 -7.86 -0.47 -0.68
C TRP A 79 -7.40 -1.61 -1.55
N THR A 80 -8.35 -2.25 -2.23
CA THR A 80 -8.05 -3.13 -3.37
C THR A 80 -7.70 -2.30 -4.59
N ILE A 81 -6.61 -2.65 -5.25
CA ILE A 81 -6.17 -2.06 -6.50
C ILE A 81 -6.84 -2.81 -7.65
N ILE A 82 -7.66 -2.10 -8.42
CA ILE A 82 -8.45 -2.67 -9.53
C ILE A 82 -7.95 -2.10 -10.85
N LEU A 83 -7.59 -2.98 -11.79
CA LEU A 83 -7.24 -2.63 -13.16
C LEU A 83 -8.52 -2.47 -13.97
N LYS A 84 -8.87 -1.22 -14.35
CA LYS A 84 -10.17 -0.84 -14.91
C LYS A 84 -10.59 -1.65 -16.15
N GLY A 85 -9.73 -1.77 -17.13
CA GLY A 85 -10.05 -2.42 -18.40
C GLY A 85 -10.46 -3.88 -18.30
N MET A 86 -10.00 -4.56 -17.24
CA MET A 86 -10.27 -5.98 -16.97
C MET A 86 -11.13 -6.20 -15.71
N ASN A 87 -11.42 -5.15 -14.97
CA ASN A 87 -12.02 -5.23 -13.62
C ASN A 87 -11.30 -6.23 -12.70
N LYS A 88 -9.97 -6.39 -12.89
CA LYS A 88 -9.14 -7.37 -12.18
C LYS A 88 -8.56 -6.75 -10.91
N LYS A 89 -8.71 -7.42 -9.76
CA LYS A 89 -8.08 -7.06 -8.50
C LYS A 89 -6.64 -7.56 -8.57
N ILE A 90 -5.68 -6.64 -8.59
CA ILE A 90 -4.27 -6.94 -8.84
C ILE A 90 -3.39 -6.86 -7.61
N GLY A 91 -3.96 -6.42 -6.48
CA GLY A 91 -3.25 -6.25 -5.21
C GLY A 91 -3.95 -5.28 -4.30
N THR A 92 -3.24 -4.76 -3.31
CA THR A 92 -3.76 -3.76 -2.38
C THR A 92 -2.79 -2.61 -2.14
N ILE A 93 -3.34 -1.49 -1.68
CA ILE A 93 -2.59 -0.37 -1.12
C ILE A 93 -3.11 -0.08 0.29
N GLU A 94 -2.21 0.11 1.23
CA GLU A 94 -2.52 0.45 2.62
C GLU A 94 -1.85 1.75 3.00
N MET A 95 -2.52 2.54 3.82
CA MET A 95 -1.90 3.69 4.45
C MET A 95 -2.43 3.93 5.86
N PHE A 96 -1.56 4.41 6.73
CA PHE A 96 -1.89 4.91 8.07
C PHE A 96 -1.03 6.12 8.44
N HIS A 97 -1.58 6.95 9.33
CA HIS A 97 -0.86 8.06 9.95
C HIS A 97 0.03 7.51 11.07
N ARG A 98 1.32 7.83 11.02
CA ARG A 98 2.28 7.42 12.04
C ARG A 98 2.46 8.53 13.09
N ASN A 99 2.21 8.19 14.35
CA ASN A 99 2.58 8.99 15.51
C ASN A 99 3.78 8.35 16.21
N ALA A 100 4.88 9.07 16.37
CA ALA A 100 6.08 8.58 17.02
C ALA A 100 6.98 9.74 17.50
N ASP A 101 7.90 9.44 18.42
CA ASP A 101 8.84 10.43 18.97
C ASP A 101 10.15 10.47 18.16
N ASP A 102 10.06 10.55 16.81
CA ASP A 102 11.20 10.70 15.93
C ASP A 102 10.91 11.68 14.79
N GLU A 103 11.88 11.90 13.92
CA GLU A 103 11.79 12.84 12.79
C GLU A 103 10.67 12.53 11.80
N PHE A 104 10.22 11.28 11.73
CA PHE A 104 9.10 10.83 10.90
C PHE A 104 7.75 10.83 11.64
N ASN A 105 7.63 11.61 12.71
CA ASN A 105 6.36 11.87 13.35
C ASN A 105 5.42 12.62 12.39
N HIS A 106 4.14 12.25 12.35
CA HIS A 106 3.14 12.74 11.40
C HIS A 106 3.46 12.46 9.93
N TYR A 107 4.10 11.33 9.65
CA TYR A 107 4.23 10.78 8.30
C TYR A 107 3.23 9.65 8.08
N GLY A 108 2.83 9.46 6.83
CA GLY A 108 2.09 8.30 6.41
C GLY A 108 3.02 7.14 6.07
N ILE A 109 2.68 5.93 6.47
CA ILE A 109 3.33 4.71 5.99
C ILE A 109 2.45 4.12 4.89
N LEU A 110 3.00 4.06 3.69
CA LEU A 110 2.34 3.53 2.50
C LEU A 110 2.91 2.15 2.16
N ARG A 111 2.03 1.17 2.01
CA ARG A 111 2.36 -0.18 1.53
C ARG A 111 1.62 -0.46 0.23
N ILE A 112 2.32 -0.99 -0.76
CA ILE A 112 1.75 -1.39 -2.06
C ILE A 112 2.13 -2.84 -2.27
N ASP A 113 1.11 -3.71 -2.34
CA ASP A 113 1.26 -5.14 -2.60
C ASP A 113 0.60 -5.44 -3.94
N LEU A 114 1.39 -5.92 -4.92
CA LEU A 114 0.94 -6.23 -6.27
C LEU A 114 1.31 -7.67 -6.64
N GLN A 115 0.48 -8.33 -7.45
CA GLN A 115 0.92 -9.54 -8.16
C GLN A 115 2.16 -9.21 -8.99
N SER A 116 3.14 -10.10 -9.03
CA SER A 116 4.44 -9.85 -9.67
C SER A 116 4.33 -9.43 -11.15
N LYS A 117 3.36 -9.97 -11.88
CA LYS A 117 3.10 -9.59 -13.28
C LYS A 117 2.57 -8.16 -13.47
N TYR A 118 2.12 -7.52 -12.40
CA TYR A 118 1.65 -6.12 -12.38
C TYR A 118 2.62 -5.19 -11.64
N GLU A 119 3.76 -5.69 -11.20
CA GLU A 119 4.85 -4.87 -10.68
C GLU A 119 5.55 -4.16 -11.85
N ILE A 120 4.83 -3.26 -12.50
CA ILE A 120 5.21 -2.53 -13.72
C ILE A 120 5.20 -1.04 -13.41
N GLN A 121 6.23 -0.32 -13.84
CA GLN A 121 6.43 1.09 -13.55
C GLN A 121 5.17 1.94 -13.81
N SER A 122 4.53 1.80 -14.97
CA SER A 122 3.36 2.61 -15.33
C SER A 122 2.13 2.36 -14.43
N ILE A 123 1.93 1.13 -13.97
CA ILE A 123 0.86 0.78 -13.02
C ILE A 123 1.15 1.41 -11.65
N ILE A 124 2.39 1.31 -11.19
CA ILE A 124 2.81 1.89 -9.91
C ILE A 124 2.75 3.42 -9.95
N GLU A 125 3.09 4.05 -11.09
CA GLU A 125 2.93 5.50 -11.28
C GLU A 125 1.47 5.96 -11.13
N ASP A 126 0.51 5.24 -11.71
CA ASP A 126 -0.92 5.56 -11.54
C ASP A 126 -1.36 5.42 -10.07
N ILE A 127 -0.88 4.40 -9.36
CA ILE A 127 -1.14 4.19 -7.94
C ILE A 127 -0.54 5.34 -7.10
N LEU A 128 0.73 5.69 -7.34
CA LEU A 128 1.41 6.77 -6.64
C LEU A 128 0.81 8.14 -6.96
N ALA A 129 0.28 8.34 -8.16
CA ALA A 129 -0.41 9.57 -8.51
C ALA A 129 -1.67 9.78 -7.66
N ILE A 130 -2.41 8.70 -7.32
CA ILE A 130 -3.53 8.76 -6.38
C ILE A 130 -3.05 9.14 -4.98
N SER A 131 -2.01 8.47 -4.46
CA SER A 131 -1.48 8.76 -3.13
C SER A 131 -0.98 10.21 -3.02
N ASN A 132 -0.31 10.71 -4.06
CA ASN A 132 0.19 12.07 -4.12
C ASN A 132 -0.90 13.15 -4.18
N GLU A 133 -2.03 12.82 -4.79
CA GLU A 133 -3.15 13.75 -4.97
C GLU A 133 -4.05 13.83 -3.74
N TYR A 134 -4.25 12.69 -3.04
CA TYR A 134 -5.28 12.60 -2.02
C TYR A 134 -4.77 12.24 -0.62
N PHE A 135 -3.71 11.45 -0.48
CA PHE A 135 -3.40 10.82 0.80
C PHE A 135 -2.77 11.77 1.83
N PHE A 136 -2.06 12.81 1.38
CA PHE A 136 -1.54 13.80 2.31
C PHE A 136 -2.64 14.48 3.13
N GLU A 137 -3.72 14.88 2.47
CA GLU A 137 -4.87 15.52 3.12
C GLU A 137 -5.73 14.49 3.86
N ALA A 138 -6.02 13.35 3.22
CA ALA A 138 -6.89 12.31 3.80
C ALA A 138 -6.36 11.73 5.11
N PHE A 139 -5.04 11.70 5.30
CA PHE A 139 -4.38 11.20 6.51
C PHE A 139 -3.72 12.28 7.35
N GLU A 140 -3.86 13.56 6.96
CA GLU A 140 -3.29 14.72 7.69
C GLU A 140 -1.78 14.56 7.94
N VAL A 141 -1.02 14.13 6.92
CA VAL A 141 0.41 13.85 7.04
C VAL A 141 1.25 14.86 6.25
N LYS A 142 2.46 15.15 6.76
CA LYS A 142 3.43 16.05 6.12
C LYS A 142 4.36 15.36 5.13
N GLY A 143 4.41 14.05 5.17
CA GLY A 143 5.23 13.21 4.30
C GLY A 143 4.68 11.80 4.19
N ILE A 144 5.04 11.10 3.14
CA ILE A 144 4.70 9.70 2.91
C ILE A 144 5.99 8.90 2.78
N LEU A 145 6.09 7.84 3.56
CA LEU A 145 7.17 6.85 3.55
C LEU A 145 6.67 5.56 2.92
N THR A 146 7.45 4.99 2.03
CA THR A 146 7.18 3.68 1.43
C THR A 146 8.47 2.92 1.20
N LYS A 147 8.41 1.59 1.16
CA LYS A 147 9.60 0.73 0.99
C LYS A 147 9.70 0.18 -0.41
N ALA A 148 10.92 0.16 -0.95
CA ALA A 148 11.25 -0.54 -2.19
C ALA A 148 12.66 -1.13 -2.06
N ILE A 149 12.74 -2.45 -1.97
CA ILE A 149 14.03 -3.16 -1.92
C ILE A 149 14.80 -2.95 -3.22
N GLN A 150 16.13 -3.08 -3.18
CA GLN A 150 17.01 -2.79 -4.32
C GLN A 150 16.66 -3.54 -5.61
N LYS A 151 16.05 -4.74 -5.50
CA LYS A 151 15.64 -5.56 -6.65
C LYS A 151 14.32 -5.11 -7.29
N ALA A 152 13.57 -4.22 -6.65
CA ALA A 152 12.28 -3.72 -7.15
C ALA A 152 12.49 -2.54 -8.13
N GLU A 153 13.18 -2.78 -9.23
CA GLU A 153 13.61 -1.74 -10.19
C GLU A 153 12.44 -0.92 -10.73
N GLU A 154 11.35 -1.58 -11.16
CA GLU A 154 10.13 -0.93 -11.66
C GLU A 154 9.53 0.01 -10.62
N ARG A 155 9.43 -0.46 -9.36
CA ARG A 155 8.92 0.32 -8.23
C ARG A 155 9.81 1.51 -7.91
N ILE A 156 11.13 1.31 -7.90
CA ILE A 156 12.10 2.38 -7.65
C ILE A 156 12.03 3.46 -8.74
N CYS A 157 11.90 3.05 -10.01
CA CYS A 157 11.73 4.01 -11.12
C CYS A 157 10.44 4.82 -10.95
N ALA A 158 9.32 4.16 -10.65
CA ALA A 158 8.04 4.82 -10.40
C ALA A 158 8.09 5.79 -9.21
N LEU A 159 8.70 5.37 -8.09
CA LEU A 159 8.87 6.21 -6.90
C LEU A 159 9.66 7.48 -7.20
N LYS A 160 10.81 7.36 -7.88
CA LYS A 160 11.64 8.52 -8.26
C LYS A 160 10.87 9.48 -9.16
N LYS A 161 10.15 8.97 -10.15
CA LYS A 161 9.32 9.78 -11.05
C LYS A 161 8.15 10.45 -10.34
N ALA A 162 7.57 9.79 -9.33
CA ALA A 162 6.53 10.35 -8.46
C ALA A 162 7.07 11.35 -7.42
N GLY A 163 8.37 11.63 -7.40
CA GLY A 163 9.00 12.61 -6.51
C GLY A 163 9.44 12.08 -5.16
N PHE A 164 9.43 10.77 -4.96
CA PHE A 164 9.99 10.14 -3.77
C PHE A 164 11.52 10.11 -3.85
N LYS A 165 12.19 10.37 -2.73
CA LYS A 165 13.65 10.34 -2.58
C LYS A 165 14.06 9.21 -1.63
N PRO A 166 15.18 8.53 -1.87
CA PRO A 166 15.68 7.51 -0.95
C PRO A 166 16.02 8.12 0.41
N VAL A 167 15.68 7.40 1.47
CA VAL A 167 16.04 7.74 2.85
C VAL A 167 17.29 6.95 3.21
N TYR A 168 18.42 7.65 3.43
CA TYR A 168 19.74 7.02 3.68
C TYR A 168 19.97 6.63 5.14
N LYS A 169 18.91 6.54 5.94
CA LYS A 169 18.93 6.11 7.35
C LYS A 169 17.78 5.15 7.58
N LYS A 170 17.86 4.43 8.69
CA LYS A 170 16.81 3.48 9.04
C LYS A 170 15.52 4.21 9.41
N VAL A 171 14.42 3.72 8.86
CA VAL A 171 13.05 4.10 9.24
C VAL A 171 12.47 2.96 10.07
N MET A 172 12.10 3.21 11.32
CA MET A 172 11.61 2.18 12.25
C MET A 172 12.56 0.96 12.40
N GLY A 173 13.87 1.17 12.19
CA GLY A 173 14.88 0.11 12.25
C GLY A 173 15.16 -0.62 10.94
N TYR A 174 14.48 -0.27 9.85
CA TYR A 174 14.60 -0.92 8.54
C TYR A 174 15.19 0.00 7.48
N ASP A 175 15.79 -0.59 6.46
CA ASP A 175 16.39 0.08 5.30
C ASP A 175 15.42 0.10 4.10
N ASP A 176 15.88 0.65 2.97
CA ASP A 176 15.19 0.67 1.68
C ASP A 176 13.91 1.54 1.63
N TYR A 177 13.81 2.53 2.51
CA TYR A 177 12.68 3.47 2.47
C TYR A 177 12.92 4.64 1.52
N TYR A 178 11.82 5.10 0.95
CA TYR A 178 11.69 6.30 0.14
C TYR A 178 10.69 7.23 0.78
N CYS A 179 10.95 8.53 0.67
CA CYS A 179 10.12 9.57 1.27
C CYS A 179 9.72 10.61 0.23
N ARG A 180 8.47 11.06 0.32
CA ARG A 180 7.98 12.28 -0.33
C ARG A 180 7.36 13.19 0.72
N GLU A 181 7.77 14.45 0.72
CA GLU A 181 7.17 15.53 1.52
C GLU A 181 6.34 16.47 0.64
N ILE A 182 5.43 17.21 1.26
CA ILE A 182 4.61 18.25 0.60
C ILE A 182 5.53 19.38 0.13
#